data_059f52eeda2582802b647808f8e28be3
#
_entry.id   059f52eeda2582802b647808f8e28be3
#
_cell.length_a   1.000
_cell.length_b   1.000
_cell.length_c   1.000
_cell.angle_alpha   90.00
_cell.angle_beta   90.00
_cell.angle_gamma   90.00
#
_symmetry.space_group_name_H-M   'P 1'
#
loop_
_entity.id
_entity.type
_entity.pdbx_description
1 polymer ?
#
loop_
_entity_poly.entity_id
_entity_poly.type
_entity_poly.pdbx_seq_one_letter_code
_entity_poly.pdbx_strand_id
1 'polypeptide(L)'
;VCILSFCLESPSFAPQSLHTHEPISQIFEEARARVLASLISTFRDFALAEDVLQDAFIAALEHWPAEGLPHNPPAWLLTTARHKAIDRLRRDKRWLSEMDELERLPFPNAYHLETDLDAHTFPDERLKLILTCCHPTLAEDAQIALTLRTLGGLSTEEIARAYLMPVPAMAQRLVRAQRKIRDAGIPYEVPTANRLGERMAAVLAVVYLIFNEGYEAAFGQSLMRNDLCGEAIRLGRLLMQLVETESSNATLQLFRPEVMGLLALMLLHDSRRNARADATGGLVLLNDQDRTQWDTAQIAEGTTLLEQALQLRRPGPYQIQAAISAVHAEAMQAQQTDWLQIAQLYGELAKYLPTPVVQLNRAVATAFADGPLAGLMLLDQLGLDKALANYHLFHAARADLLRRLNLREEAAGEYRQALGLCQNEAEQHYLRKRLGEVVGGEGRLGDIRSQISD
;
A
#
# COMPACT_ATOMS: atom_id res chain seq x y z
N VAL A 1 -6.27 -1.31 8.80
CA VAL A 1 -5.75 -2.69 8.78
C VAL A 1 -6.89 -3.60 9.13
N CYS A 2 -7.43 -4.29 8.13
CA CYS A 2 -8.60 -5.13 8.31
C CYS A 2 -8.16 -6.51 8.83
N ILE A 3 -8.66 -6.94 9.99
CA ILE A 3 -8.55 -8.34 10.46
C ILE A 3 -9.35 -9.29 9.52
N LEU A 4 -10.20 -8.72 8.66
CA LEU A 4 -11.05 -9.42 7.71
C LEU A 4 -10.43 -9.43 6.30
N SER A 5 -9.25 -10.05 6.13
CA SER A 5 -8.77 -10.47 4.80
C SER A 5 -9.38 -11.83 4.48
N PHE A 6 -10.36 -11.86 3.61
CA PHE A 6 -11.05 -13.08 3.18
C PHE A 6 -10.51 -13.56 1.83
N CYS A 7 -10.37 -14.88 1.72
CA CYS A 7 -9.76 -15.68 0.65
C CYS A 7 -10.59 -15.85 -0.60
N LEU A 8 -9.94 -16.21 -1.73
CA LEU A 8 -10.32 -17.38 -2.52
C LEU A 8 -9.51 -17.70 -3.77
N GLU A 9 -9.64 -18.96 -4.15
CA GLU A 9 -9.07 -19.64 -5.30
C GLU A 9 -9.71 -19.22 -6.64
N SER A 10 -8.89 -19.14 -7.68
CA SER A 10 -9.32 -19.14 -9.08
C SER A 10 -8.54 -20.16 -9.90
N PRO A 11 -9.17 -20.83 -10.89
CA PRO A 11 -8.54 -21.89 -11.65
C PRO A 11 -7.50 -21.37 -12.65
N SER A 12 -6.42 -22.12 -12.78
CA SER A 12 -5.32 -21.90 -13.70
C SER A 12 -5.78 -21.92 -15.16
N PHE A 13 -5.59 -20.79 -15.84
CA PHE A 13 -5.40 -20.78 -17.29
C PHE A 13 -3.94 -20.39 -17.55
N ALA A 14 -3.16 -21.35 -18.02
CA ALA A 14 -1.81 -21.10 -18.48
C ALA A 14 -1.84 -20.39 -19.84
N PRO A 15 -1.23 -19.21 -20.01
CA PRO A 15 -0.89 -18.72 -21.33
C PRO A 15 0.48 -19.26 -21.72
N GLN A 16 0.52 -19.99 -22.81
CA GLN A 16 1.74 -20.39 -23.49
C GLN A 16 2.40 -19.16 -24.13
N SER A 17 3.75 -19.12 -24.01
CA SER A 17 4.71 -18.34 -24.80
C SER A 17 4.65 -16.82 -24.75
N LEU A 18 5.44 -16.25 -23.80
CA LEU A 18 6.08 -14.92 -23.92
C LEU A 18 7.27 -14.79 -22.95
N HIS A 19 8.16 -15.80 -22.89
CA HIS A 19 9.28 -15.86 -21.92
C HIS A 19 10.45 -14.90 -22.15
N THR A 20 10.42 -14.04 -23.17
CA THR A 20 11.54 -13.10 -23.45
C THR A 20 11.32 -11.68 -22.92
N HIS A 21 10.13 -11.30 -22.49
CA HIS A 21 9.82 -9.95 -22.00
C HIS A 21 9.70 -9.82 -20.47
N GLU A 22 9.57 -10.91 -19.73
CA GLU A 22 9.47 -10.89 -18.26
C GLU A 22 10.63 -10.14 -17.56
N PRO A 23 11.92 -10.41 -17.89
CA PRO A 23 13.03 -9.72 -17.23
C PRO A 23 13.06 -8.21 -17.52
N ILE A 24 12.66 -7.79 -18.71
CA ILE A 24 12.64 -6.37 -19.10
C ILE A 24 11.51 -5.63 -18.36
N SER A 25 10.33 -6.24 -18.26
CA SER A 25 9.19 -5.65 -17.52
C SER A 25 9.52 -5.44 -16.04
N GLN A 26 10.18 -6.40 -15.40
CA GLN A 26 10.61 -6.28 -14.01
C GLN A 26 11.62 -5.15 -13.83
N ILE A 27 12.60 -5.04 -14.73
CA ILE A 27 13.58 -3.93 -14.70
C ILE A 27 12.86 -2.57 -14.84
N PHE A 28 11.83 -2.48 -15.70
CA PHE A 28 11.08 -1.25 -15.87
C PHE A 28 10.30 -0.86 -14.61
N GLU A 29 9.66 -1.80 -13.96
CA GLU A 29 8.94 -1.56 -12.71
C GLU A 29 9.89 -1.06 -11.62
N GLU A 30 11.03 -1.72 -11.43
CA GLU A 30 12.04 -1.35 -10.42
C GLU A 30 12.69 0.01 -10.70
N ALA A 31 13.01 0.31 -11.98
CA ALA A 31 13.71 1.52 -12.38
C ALA A 31 12.79 2.76 -12.48
N ARG A 32 11.51 2.57 -12.80
CA ARG A 32 10.57 3.62 -13.19
C ARG A 32 10.55 4.80 -12.22
N ALA A 33 10.25 4.54 -10.94
CA ALA A 33 10.09 5.60 -9.95
C ALA A 33 11.39 6.39 -9.74
N ARG A 34 12.54 5.73 -9.79
CA ARG A 34 13.86 6.32 -9.60
C ARG A 34 14.26 7.19 -10.79
N VAL A 35 14.05 6.69 -12.01
CA VAL A 35 14.36 7.44 -13.25
C VAL A 35 13.41 8.62 -13.38
N LEU A 36 12.11 8.43 -13.14
CA LEU A 36 11.11 9.50 -13.19
C LEU A 36 11.44 10.62 -12.20
N ALA A 37 11.81 10.29 -10.95
CA ALA A 37 12.20 11.28 -9.95
C ALA A 37 13.41 12.11 -10.40
N SER A 38 14.42 11.48 -11.01
CA SER A 38 15.60 12.17 -11.56
C SER A 38 15.25 13.09 -12.73
N LEU A 39 14.32 12.67 -13.60
CA LEU A 39 13.84 13.49 -14.72
C LEU A 39 13.05 14.70 -14.21
N ILE A 40 12.14 14.50 -13.25
CA ILE A 40 11.37 15.60 -12.64
C ILE A 40 12.31 16.59 -11.91
N SER A 41 13.33 16.08 -11.22
CA SER A 41 14.36 16.91 -10.58
C SER A 41 15.06 17.83 -11.59
N THR A 42 15.38 17.27 -12.76
CA THR A 42 16.13 17.97 -13.82
C THR A 42 15.24 18.98 -14.57
N PHE A 43 14.08 18.54 -15.03
CA PHE A 43 13.25 19.31 -15.97
C PHE A 43 12.10 20.06 -15.28
N ARG A 44 11.77 19.76 -14.03
CA ARG A 44 10.67 20.33 -13.24
C ARG A 44 9.30 20.27 -13.94
N ASP A 45 9.16 19.36 -14.88
CA ASP A 45 7.94 19.10 -15.64
C ASP A 45 7.59 17.62 -15.56
N PHE A 46 6.47 17.30 -14.91
CA PHE A 46 5.97 15.95 -14.71
C PHE A 46 5.55 15.30 -16.02
N ALA A 47 4.85 16.08 -16.89
CA ALA A 47 4.35 15.56 -18.15
C ALA A 47 5.50 15.22 -19.10
N LEU A 48 6.46 16.13 -19.24
CA LEU A 48 7.67 15.87 -20.03
C LEU A 48 8.42 14.67 -19.51
N ALA A 49 8.62 14.56 -18.18
CA ALA A 49 9.35 13.45 -17.56
C ALA A 49 8.66 12.09 -17.81
N GLU A 50 7.33 12.01 -17.65
CA GLU A 50 6.56 10.80 -17.94
C GLU A 50 6.65 10.40 -19.43
N ASP A 51 6.47 11.37 -20.34
CA ASP A 51 6.52 11.13 -21.78
C ASP A 51 7.88 10.61 -22.23
N VAL A 52 8.98 11.26 -21.82
CA VAL A 52 10.33 10.85 -22.25
C VAL A 52 10.79 9.56 -21.59
N LEU A 53 10.30 9.25 -20.38
CA LEU A 53 10.53 7.95 -19.76
C LEU A 53 9.82 6.84 -20.54
N GLN A 54 8.58 7.07 -20.97
CA GLN A 54 7.86 6.12 -21.82
C GLN A 54 8.57 5.91 -23.16
N ASP A 55 9.06 6.99 -23.79
CA ASP A 55 9.87 6.93 -24.99
C ASP A 55 11.18 6.14 -24.78
N ALA A 56 11.80 6.24 -23.59
CA ALA A 56 12.99 5.46 -23.24
C ALA A 56 12.67 3.97 -23.04
N PHE A 57 11.53 3.64 -22.47
CA PHE A 57 11.06 2.24 -22.36
C PHE A 57 10.82 1.61 -23.72
N ILE A 58 10.19 2.37 -24.65
CA ILE A 58 10.00 1.91 -26.04
C ILE A 58 11.36 1.63 -26.71
N ALA A 59 12.32 2.55 -26.57
CA ALA A 59 13.66 2.36 -27.10
C ALA A 59 14.36 1.14 -26.48
N ALA A 60 14.20 0.90 -25.17
CA ALA A 60 14.75 -0.29 -24.53
C ALA A 60 14.15 -1.59 -25.07
N LEU A 61 12.83 -1.63 -25.34
CA LEU A 61 12.17 -2.78 -25.94
C LEU A 61 12.66 -3.04 -27.37
N GLU A 62 13.10 -2.02 -28.10
CA GLU A 62 13.65 -2.16 -29.43
C GLU A 62 15.11 -2.62 -29.44
N HIS A 63 15.94 -2.08 -28.52
CA HIS A 63 17.41 -2.30 -28.52
C HIS A 63 17.85 -3.50 -27.67
N TRP A 64 17.33 -3.67 -26.45
CA TRP A 64 17.83 -4.68 -25.52
C TRP A 64 17.65 -6.15 -26.00
N PRO A 65 16.60 -6.53 -26.73
CA PRO A 65 16.51 -7.89 -27.28
C PRO A 65 17.62 -8.22 -28.29
N ALA A 66 18.14 -7.21 -29.01
CA ALA A 66 19.17 -7.40 -30.03
C ALA A 66 20.61 -7.20 -29.51
N GLU A 67 20.79 -6.25 -28.60
CA GLU A 67 22.11 -5.81 -28.09
C GLU A 67 22.48 -6.42 -26.73
N GLY A 68 21.49 -7.02 -26.04
CA GLY A 68 21.58 -7.51 -24.68
C GLY A 68 21.23 -6.43 -23.65
N LEU A 69 21.02 -6.87 -22.40
CA LEU A 69 20.76 -5.96 -21.29
C LEU A 69 22.02 -5.13 -20.96
N PRO A 70 21.91 -3.80 -20.82
CA PRO A 70 23.02 -2.97 -20.38
C PRO A 70 23.44 -3.34 -18.96
N HIS A 71 24.70 -3.08 -18.62
CA HIS A 71 25.24 -3.36 -17.29
C HIS A 71 24.44 -2.63 -16.18
N ASN A 72 23.96 -1.41 -16.46
CA ASN A 72 23.13 -0.61 -15.58
C ASN A 72 21.87 -0.11 -16.30
N PRO A 73 20.78 -0.93 -16.34
CA PRO A 73 19.55 -0.57 -17.04
C PRO A 73 18.93 0.77 -16.60
N PRO A 74 18.85 1.12 -15.29
CA PRO A 74 18.32 2.42 -14.87
C PRO A 74 19.10 3.62 -15.40
N ALA A 75 20.45 3.52 -15.46
CA ALA A 75 21.29 4.58 -16.01
C ALA A 75 21.08 4.74 -17.51
N TRP A 76 20.96 3.65 -18.24
CA TRP A 76 20.68 3.67 -19.67
C TRP A 76 19.34 4.33 -19.95
N LEU A 77 18.28 3.97 -19.20
CA LEU A 77 16.94 4.57 -19.30
C LEU A 77 16.99 6.07 -19.01
N LEU A 78 17.68 6.49 -17.95
CA LEU A 78 17.81 7.91 -17.59
C LEU A 78 18.51 8.71 -18.68
N THR A 79 19.62 8.19 -19.22
CA THR A 79 20.40 8.84 -20.28
C THR A 79 19.57 8.96 -21.56
N THR A 80 18.91 7.88 -21.96
CA THR A 80 18.04 7.86 -23.15
C THR A 80 16.88 8.84 -23.00
N ALA A 81 16.19 8.84 -21.85
CA ALA A 81 15.10 9.77 -21.58
C ALA A 81 15.56 11.24 -21.58
N ARG A 82 16.75 11.54 -21.02
CA ARG A 82 17.35 12.86 -21.04
C ARG A 82 17.62 13.37 -22.47
N HIS A 83 18.20 12.53 -23.33
CA HIS A 83 18.45 12.89 -24.72
C HIS A 83 17.12 13.19 -25.44
N LYS A 84 16.11 12.35 -25.25
CA LYS A 84 14.78 12.58 -25.82
C LYS A 84 14.13 13.86 -25.30
N ALA A 85 14.29 14.20 -24.01
CA ALA A 85 13.80 15.45 -23.44
C ALA A 85 14.47 16.66 -24.07
N ILE A 86 15.81 16.66 -24.16
CA ILE A 86 16.58 17.75 -24.77
C ILE A 86 16.16 17.93 -26.25
N ASP A 87 16.03 16.85 -27.01
CA ASP A 87 15.59 16.92 -28.41
C ASP A 87 14.17 17.45 -28.55
N ARG A 88 13.29 17.13 -27.60
CA ARG A 88 11.91 17.66 -27.58
C ARG A 88 11.90 19.15 -27.26
N LEU A 89 12.67 19.59 -26.26
CA LEU A 89 12.83 20.98 -25.89
C LEU A 89 13.50 21.82 -27.00
N ARG A 90 14.49 21.27 -27.72
CA ARG A 90 15.10 21.91 -28.88
C ARG A 90 14.13 22.13 -30.04
N ARG A 91 13.19 21.24 -30.26
CA ARG A 91 12.13 21.41 -31.27
C ARG A 91 11.10 22.45 -30.87
N ASP A 92 10.81 22.58 -29.57
CA ASP A 92 9.93 23.61 -29.03
C ASP A 92 10.70 24.93 -28.85
N LYS A 93 10.73 25.76 -29.90
CA LYS A 93 11.51 27.03 -29.99
C LYS A 93 11.31 28.01 -28.82
N ARG A 94 10.46 27.71 -27.87
CA ARG A 94 10.14 28.54 -26.69
C ARG A 94 11.21 28.48 -25.60
N TRP A 95 12.16 27.54 -25.66
CA TRP A 95 13.15 27.20 -24.60
C TRP A 95 14.60 27.52 -24.90
N LEU A 96 14.88 28.26 -26.01
CA LEU A 96 16.26 28.54 -26.45
C LEU A 96 17.09 29.37 -25.45
N SER A 97 16.48 30.13 -24.54
CA SER A 97 17.19 30.92 -23.52
C SER A 97 17.54 30.13 -22.25
N GLU A 98 16.76 29.11 -21.92
CA GLU A 98 17.01 28.26 -20.73
C GLU A 98 17.93 27.06 -21.03
N MET A 99 18.09 26.71 -22.29
CA MET A 99 18.96 25.60 -22.72
C MET A 99 20.45 25.86 -22.48
N ASP A 100 20.90 27.11 -22.59
CA ASP A 100 22.31 27.48 -22.29
C ASP A 100 22.66 27.23 -20.82
N GLU A 101 21.66 27.29 -19.93
CA GLU A 101 21.83 27.01 -18.49
C GLU A 101 21.77 25.51 -18.19
N LEU A 102 20.93 24.76 -18.89
CA LEU A 102 20.80 23.28 -18.80
C LEU A 102 22.02 22.55 -19.38
N GLU A 103 22.63 23.08 -20.48
CA GLU A 103 23.88 22.53 -21.04
C GLU A 103 25.11 22.81 -20.17
N ARG A 104 25.06 23.83 -19.31
CA ARG A 104 26.13 24.19 -18.35
C ARG A 104 26.06 23.46 -17.02
N LEU A 105 24.95 22.76 -16.73
CA LEU A 105 24.91 21.88 -15.56
C LEU A 105 25.98 20.79 -15.77
N PRO A 106 26.80 20.46 -14.73
CA PRO A 106 27.77 19.39 -14.83
C PRO A 106 27.03 18.07 -14.94
N PHE A 107 26.72 17.69 -16.17
CA PHE A 107 26.23 16.36 -16.47
C PHE A 107 27.44 15.43 -16.52
N PRO A 108 27.50 14.38 -15.72
CA PRO A 108 28.48 13.32 -15.92
C PRO A 108 28.30 12.82 -17.36
N ASN A 109 29.39 12.85 -18.15
CA ASN A 109 29.38 12.30 -19.49
C ASN A 109 28.86 10.86 -19.47
N ALA A 110 28.04 10.48 -20.45
CA ALA A 110 27.42 9.16 -20.52
C ALA A 110 28.44 8.00 -20.41
N TYR A 111 29.70 8.22 -20.83
CA TYR A 111 30.80 7.26 -20.71
C TYR A 111 31.35 7.13 -19.28
N HIS A 112 31.15 8.10 -18.38
CA HIS A 112 31.56 8.00 -16.97
C HIS A 112 30.41 7.50 -16.07
N LEU A 113 29.18 7.46 -16.56
CA LEU A 113 28.02 6.97 -15.83
C LEU A 113 28.00 5.44 -15.67
N GLU A 114 28.75 4.71 -16.50
CA GLU A 114 28.87 3.25 -16.36
C GLU A 114 29.70 2.82 -15.14
N THR A 115 30.60 3.67 -14.67
CA THR A 115 31.53 3.37 -13.56
C THR A 115 31.13 4.00 -12.22
N ASP A 116 30.34 5.09 -12.21
CA ASP A 116 30.04 5.87 -10.99
C ASP A 116 28.60 5.69 -10.46
N LEU A 117 27.81 4.83 -11.08
CA LEU A 117 26.44 4.53 -10.62
C LEU A 117 26.39 3.36 -9.64
N ASP A 118 27.39 3.23 -8.79
CA ASP A 118 27.23 2.49 -7.56
C ASP A 118 26.09 3.13 -6.74
N ALA A 119 25.27 2.29 -6.11
CA ALA A 119 24.03 2.65 -5.44
C ALA A 119 24.15 3.79 -4.39
N HIS A 120 25.37 4.24 -4.11
CA HIS A 120 25.70 5.29 -3.13
C HIS A 120 25.87 6.70 -3.72
N THR A 121 25.97 6.87 -5.05
CA THR A 121 26.27 8.18 -5.67
C THR A 121 25.04 8.89 -6.26
N PHE A 122 23.90 8.20 -6.37
CA PHE A 122 22.64 8.83 -6.77
C PHE A 122 21.94 9.37 -5.53
N PRO A 123 21.83 10.71 -5.34
CA PRO A 123 20.95 11.25 -4.31
C PRO A 123 19.56 10.68 -4.54
N ASP A 124 18.90 10.20 -3.49
CA ASP A 124 17.57 9.62 -3.63
C ASP A 124 16.55 10.70 -3.91
N GLU A 125 16.39 11.04 -5.18
CA GLU A 125 15.47 12.04 -5.67
C GLU A 125 14.00 11.67 -5.34
N ARG A 126 13.71 10.41 -5.01
CA ARG A 126 12.37 9.97 -4.64
C ARG A 126 11.88 10.60 -3.35
N LEU A 127 12.77 10.89 -2.38
CA LEU A 127 12.39 11.63 -1.18
C LEU A 127 11.99 13.08 -1.52
N LYS A 128 12.73 13.76 -2.40
CA LYS A 128 12.34 15.09 -2.87
C LYS A 128 11.01 15.05 -3.62
N LEU A 129 10.80 14.00 -4.42
CA LEU A 129 9.55 13.82 -5.16
C LEU A 129 8.36 13.62 -4.22
N ILE A 130 8.46 12.75 -3.20
CA ILE A 130 7.35 12.54 -2.25
C ILE A 130 7.02 13.82 -1.47
N LEU A 131 8.05 14.55 -1.02
CA LEU A 131 7.87 15.82 -0.32
C LEU A 131 7.23 16.90 -1.22
N THR A 132 7.51 16.88 -2.52
CA THR A 132 6.88 17.75 -3.52
C THR A 132 5.42 17.34 -3.75
N CYS A 133 5.15 16.05 -3.94
CA CYS A 133 3.80 15.50 -4.10
C CYS A 133 2.91 15.74 -2.87
N CYS A 134 3.49 15.71 -1.67
CA CYS A 134 2.79 15.95 -0.40
C CYS A 134 2.80 17.44 0.01
N HIS A 135 2.92 18.36 -0.94
CA HIS A 135 2.93 19.80 -0.60
C HIS A 135 1.55 20.25 -0.07
N PRO A 136 1.47 21.05 1.03
CA PRO A 136 0.22 21.42 1.68
C PRO A 136 -0.72 22.29 0.82
N THR A 137 -0.24 22.86 -0.27
CA THR A 137 -1.11 23.54 -1.24
C THR A 137 -1.98 22.58 -2.05
N LEU A 138 -1.62 21.30 -2.12
CA LEU A 138 -2.42 20.26 -2.74
C LEU A 138 -3.44 19.73 -1.74
N ALA A 139 -4.64 19.36 -2.20
CA ALA A 139 -5.57 18.61 -1.40
C ALA A 139 -5.01 17.21 -1.11
N GLU A 140 -5.31 16.63 0.05
CA GLU A 140 -4.80 15.33 0.49
C GLU A 140 -5.01 14.22 -0.55
N ASP A 141 -6.22 14.09 -1.09
CA ASP A 141 -6.53 13.14 -2.16
C ASP A 141 -5.65 13.33 -3.41
N ALA A 142 -5.27 14.57 -3.74
CA ALA A 142 -4.40 14.85 -4.87
C ALA A 142 -2.94 14.52 -4.55
N GLN A 143 -2.50 14.72 -3.30
CA GLN A 143 -1.18 14.33 -2.82
C GLN A 143 -0.99 12.82 -2.95
N ILE A 144 -1.95 12.05 -2.44
CA ILE A 144 -1.93 10.58 -2.47
C ILE A 144 -1.97 10.10 -3.93
N ALA A 145 -2.94 10.57 -4.73
CA ALA A 145 -3.08 10.17 -6.12
C ALA A 145 -1.82 10.45 -6.96
N LEU A 146 -1.21 11.63 -6.77
CA LEU A 146 0.00 12.00 -7.48
C LEU A 146 1.20 11.15 -7.06
N THR A 147 1.33 10.84 -5.77
CA THR A 147 2.41 9.98 -5.26
C THR A 147 2.26 8.55 -5.75
N LEU A 148 1.06 7.99 -5.72
CA LEU A 148 0.78 6.67 -6.28
C LEU A 148 1.10 6.62 -7.78
N ARG A 149 0.79 7.67 -8.54
CA ARG A 149 1.12 7.77 -9.96
C ARG A 149 2.62 7.81 -10.22
N THR A 150 3.35 8.65 -9.48
CA THR A 150 4.75 8.96 -9.76
C THR A 150 5.73 7.99 -9.11
N LEU A 151 5.52 7.62 -7.86
CA LEU A 151 6.39 6.73 -7.08
C LEU A 151 5.87 5.29 -7.07
N GLY A 152 4.57 5.11 -6.87
CA GLY A 152 3.94 3.80 -6.87
C GLY A 152 3.79 3.17 -8.26
N GLY A 153 3.95 3.95 -9.32
CA GLY A 153 3.85 3.46 -10.69
C GLY A 153 2.44 3.05 -11.15
N LEU A 154 1.40 3.32 -10.34
CA LEU A 154 0.04 2.95 -10.67
C LEU A 154 -0.47 3.69 -11.90
N SER A 155 -1.27 3.03 -12.70
CA SER A 155 -2.00 3.63 -13.81
C SER A 155 -3.11 4.54 -13.27
N THR A 156 -3.60 5.45 -14.12
CA THR A 156 -4.74 6.31 -13.76
C THR A 156 -6.00 5.49 -13.46
N GLU A 157 -6.18 4.37 -14.15
CA GLU A 157 -7.27 3.41 -13.97
C GLU A 157 -7.22 2.73 -12.61
N GLU A 158 -6.02 2.27 -12.19
CA GLU A 158 -5.82 1.64 -10.87
C GLU A 158 -6.09 2.63 -9.74
N ILE A 159 -5.58 3.87 -9.85
CA ILE A 159 -5.84 4.91 -8.85
C ILE A 159 -7.33 5.27 -8.83
N ALA A 160 -7.98 5.40 -9.99
CA ALA A 160 -9.41 5.71 -10.07
C ALA A 160 -10.26 4.63 -9.39
N ARG A 161 -9.90 3.35 -9.57
CA ARG A 161 -10.57 2.23 -8.89
C ARG A 161 -10.35 2.28 -7.37
N ALA A 162 -9.12 2.54 -6.91
CA ALA A 162 -8.82 2.66 -5.49
C ALA A 162 -9.63 3.78 -4.80
N TYR A 163 -9.94 4.85 -5.55
CA TYR A 163 -10.74 5.98 -5.06
C TYR A 163 -12.24 5.88 -5.36
N LEU A 164 -12.71 4.75 -5.92
CA LEU A 164 -14.09 4.53 -6.34
C LEU A 164 -14.65 5.68 -7.19
N MET A 165 -13.85 6.19 -8.12
CA MET A 165 -14.20 7.33 -8.96
C MET A 165 -14.00 7.03 -10.46
N PRO A 166 -14.69 7.79 -11.36
CA PRO A 166 -14.51 7.63 -12.80
C PRO A 166 -13.07 7.97 -13.25
N VAL A 167 -12.51 7.17 -14.15
CA VAL A 167 -11.15 7.36 -14.71
C VAL A 167 -10.92 8.79 -15.25
N PRO A 168 -11.86 9.40 -16.04
CA PRO A 168 -11.66 10.77 -16.50
C PRO A 168 -11.55 11.79 -15.37
N ALA A 169 -12.27 11.60 -14.26
CA ALA A 169 -12.21 12.50 -13.12
C ALA A 169 -10.85 12.38 -12.40
N MET A 170 -10.30 11.17 -12.26
CA MET A 170 -8.97 10.97 -11.72
C MET A 170 -7.89 11.57 -12.62
N ALA A 171 -7.96 11.35 -13.94
CA ALA A 171 -7.04 11.96 -14.88
C ALA A 171 -7.01 13.50 -14.76
N GLN A 172 -8.19 14.14 -14.68
CA GLN A 172 -8.27 15.58 -14.45
C GLN A 172 -7.69 16.01 -13.10
N ARG A 173 -7.89 15.21 -12.02
CA ARG A 173 -7.31 15.49 -10.70
C ARG A 173 -5.79 15.50 -10.77
N LEU A 174 -5.18 14.48 -11.38
CA LEU A 174 -3.73 14.37 -11.56
C LEU A 174 -3.16 15.56 -12.37
N VAL A 175 -3.77 15.89 -13.51
CA VAL A 175 -3.36 17.03 -14.34
C VAL A 175 -3.44 18.36 -13.57
N ARG A 176 -4.51 18.58 -12.79
CA ARG A 176 -4.64 19.79 -11.96
C ARG A 176 -3.58 19.85 -10.86
N ALA A 177 -3.25 18.71 -10.22
CA ALA A 177 -2.22 18.63 -9.20
C ALA A 177 -0.84 18.98 -9.78
N GLN A 178 -0.46 18.38 -10.91
CA GLN A 178 0.79 18.66 -11.61
C GLN A 178 0.88 20.12 -12.05
N ARG A 179 -0.20 20.66 -12.64
CA ARG A 179 -0.26 22.07 -13.01
C ARG A 179 -0.09 22.98 -11.80
N LYS A 180 -0.75 22.67 -10.66
CA LYS A 180 -0.65 23.47 -9.45
C LYS A 180 0.77 23.49 -8.87
N ILE A 181 1.51 22.37 -8.95
CA ILE A 181 2.92 22.32 -8.55
C ILE A 181 3.75 23.27 -9.42
N ARG A 182 3.58 23.22 -10.74
CA ARG A 182 4.30 24.07 -11.69
C ARG A 182 3.95 25.55 -11.50
N ASP A 183 2.65 25.89 -11.49
CA ASP A 183 2.17 27.28 -11.45
C ASP A 183 2.47 27.96 -10.10
N ALA A 184 2.51 27.20 -9.00
CA ALA A 184 2.90 27.70 -7.69
C ALA A 184 4.43 27.75 -7.47
N GLY A 185 5.24 27.31 -8.45
CA GLY A 185 6.69 27.29 -8.34
C GLY A 185 7.21 26.49 -7.15
N ILE A 186 6.54 25.37 -6.84
CA ILE A 186 6.91 24.54 -5.68
C ILE A 186 8.35 24.02 -5.87
N PRO A 187 9.28 24.33 -4.95
CA PRO A 187 10.66 23.94 -5.11
C PRO A 187 10.81 22.43 -4.99
N TYR A 188 11.63 21.85 -5.85
CA TYR A 188 11.99 20.42 -5.83
C TYR A 188 13.21 20.21 -4.94
N GLU A 189 13.00 20.24 -3.62
CA GLU A 189 14.05 20.16 -2.61
C GLU A 189 13.52 19.51 -1.34
N VAL A 190 14.42 19.03 -0.48
CA VAL A 190 14.06 18.69 0.89
C VAL A 190 13.83 20.00 1.64
N PRO A 191 12.63 20.26 2.18
CA PRO A 191 12.33 21.50 2.87
C PRO A 191 13.19 21.66 4.12
N THR A 192 13.34 22.92 4.58
CA THR A 192 13.89 23.19 5.91
C THR A 192 13.11 22.44 6.99
N ALA A 193 13.76 22.08 8.07
CA ALA A 193 13.21 21.23 9.12
C ALA A 193 11.84 21.67 9.65
N ASN A 194 11.58 22.98 9.78
CA ASN A 194 10.28 23.50 10.24
C ASN A 194 9.14 23.23 9.24
N ARG A 195 9.42 23.32 7.93
CA ARG A 195 8.44 23.02 6.88
C ARG A 195 8.26 21.51 6.69
N LEU A 196 9.31 20.73 6.95
CA LEU A 196 9.26 19.28 6.87
C LEU A 196 8.30 18.71 7.93
N GLY A 197 8.31 19.28 9.14
CA GLY A 197 7.38 18.90 10.21
C GLY A 197 5.91 19.01 9.79
N GLU A 198 5.54 20.09 9.12
CA GLU A 198 4.18 20.30 8.60
C GLU A 198 3.74 19.27 7.55
N ARG A 199 4.68 18.64 6.87
CA ARG A 199 4.41 17.65 5.79
C ARG A 199 4.48 16.21 6.25
N MET A 200 5.07 15.92 7.41
CA MET A 200 5.35 14.55 7.84
C MET A 200 4.11 13.69 7.98
N ALA A 201 3.01 14.24 8.52
CA ALA A 201 1.76 13.47 8.63
C ALA A 201 1.23 13.01 7.26
N ALA A 202 1.25 13.90 6.26
CA ALA A 202 0.84 13.56 4.90
C ALA A 202 1.82 12.58 4.24
N VAL A 203 3.12 12.74 4.45
CA VAL A 203 4.14 11.82 3.95
C VAL A 203 3.95 10.42 4.53
N LEU A 204 3.74 10.31 5.86
CA LEU A 204 3.49 9.01 6.52
C LEU A 204 2.23 8.34 5.97
N ALA A 205 1.14 9.11 5.80
CA ALA A 205 -0.10 8.60 5.21
C ALA A 205 0.12 8.09 3.77
N VAL A 206 0.87 8.83 2.96
CA VAL A 206 1.16 8.45 1.58
C VAL A 206 2.01 7.16 1.52
N VAL A 207 3.07 7.06 2.33
CA VAL A 207 3.90 5.84 2.39
C VAL A 207 3.08 4.63 2.83
N TYR A 208 2.20 4.83 3.83
CA TYR A 208 1.29 3.78 4.29
C TYR A 208 0.31 3.33 3.20
N LEU A 209 -0.21 4.26 2.40
CA LEU A 209 -1.15 3.93 1.31
C LEU A 209 -0.46 3.21 0.15
N ILE A 210 0.80 3.57 -0.17
CA ILE A 210 1.61 2.83 -1.14
C ILE A 210 1.80 1.38 -0.65
N PHE A 211 2.09 1.20 0.64
CA PHE A 211 2.24 -0.12 1.22
C PHE A 211 0.93 -0.93 1.15
N ASN A 212 -0.20 -0.32 1.52
CA ASN A 212 -1.49 -1.00 1.51
C ASN A 212 -1.91 -1.43 0.10
N GLU A 213 -1.67 -0.58 -0.93
CA GLU A 213 -1.94 -0.95 -2.32
C GLU A 213 -1.06 -2.13 -2.78
N GLY A 214 0.17 -2.22 -2.27
CA GLY A 214 1.04 -3.37 -2.50
C GLY A 214 0.62 -4.62 -1.74
N TYR A 215 0.12 -4.44 -0.53
CA TYR A 215 -0.22 -5.51 0.39
C TYR A 215 -1.61 -6.12 0.16
N GLU A 216 -2.57 -5.28 -0.24
CA GLU A 216 -3.95 -5.66 -0.59
C GLU A 216 -4.26 -5.10 -1.97
N ALA A 217 -3.68 -5.71 -3.02
CA ALA A 217 -4.01 -5.29 -4.39
C ALA A 217 -5.52 -5.43 -4.59
N ALA A 218 -6.21 -4.29 -4.64
CA ALA A 218 -7.66 -4.23 -4.69
C ALA A 218 -8.23 -4.87 -5.96
N PHE A 219 -7.37 -5.07 -7.01
CA PHE A 219 -7.78 -5.63 -8.29
C PHE A 219 -6.56 -6.20 -9.05
N GLY A 220 -6.75 -7.33 -9.73
CA GLY A 220 -5.76 -7.94 -10.61
C GLY A 220 -5.61 -9.44 -10.36
N GLN A 221 -4.88 -10.14 -11.24
CA GLN A 221 -4.59 -11.57 -11.10
C GLN A 221 -3.52 -11.87 -10.04
N SER A 222 -2.76 -10.85 -9.60
CA SER A 222 -1.77 -10.97 -8.53
C SER A 222 -2.32 -10.38 -7.24
N LEU A 223 -2.33 -11.17 -6.19
CA LEU A 223 -2.81 -10.79 -4.84
C LEU A 223 -1.92 -9.76 -4.16
N MET A 224 -0.67 -9.62 -4.59
CA MET A 224 0.30 -8.71 -3.99
C MET A 224 1.19 -8.08 -5.06
N ARG A 225 1.42 -6.77 -4.92
CA ARG A 225 2.45 -6.04 -5.66
C ARG A 225 3.67 -5.86 -4.76
N ASN A 226 4.52 -6.88 -4.72
CA ASN A 226 5.70 -6.93 -3.86
C ASN A 226 6.67 -5.75 -4.09
N ASP A 227 6.70 -5.21 -5.31
CA ASP A 227 7.42 -4.00 -5.70
C ASP A 227 6.99 -2.78 -4.87
N LEU A 228 5.68 -2.57 -4.69
CA LEU A 228 5.14 -1.46 -3.90
C LEU A 228 5.40 -1.62 -2.40
N CYS A 229 5.26 -2.83 -1.85
CA CYS A 229 5.61 -3.10 -0.45
C CYS A 229 7.10 -2.81 -0.20
N GLY A 230 7.98 -3.33 -1.07
CA GLY A 230 9.42 -3.09 -0.98
C GLY A 230 9.78 -1.61 -1.09
N GLU A 231 9.14 -0.88 -2.01
CA GLU A 231 9.35 0.56 -2.18
C GLU A 231 8.87 1.37 -0.96
N ALA A 232 7.69 1.04 -0.41
CA ALA A 232 7.18 1.70 0.80
C ALA A 232 8.11 1.48 2.01
N ILE A 233 8.61 0.25 2.21
CA ILE A 233 9.58 -0.06 3.27
C ILE A 233 10.88 0.71 3.05
N ARG A 234 11.38 0.77 1.80
CA ARG A 234 12.57 1.55 1.45
C ARG A 234 12.39 3.04 1.74
N LEU A 235 11.24 3.63 1.38
CA LEU A 235 10.91 5.02 1.71
C LEU A 235 10.79 5.23 3.23
N GLY A 236 10.22 4.27 3.95
CA GLY A 236 10.17 4.29 5.42
C GLY A 236 11.57 4.34 6.04
N ARG A 237 12.52 3.52 5.55
CA ARG A 237 13.92 3.53 6.00
C ARG A 237 14.63 4.87 5.68
N LEU A 238 14.34 5.46 4.51
CA LEU A 238 14.89 6.79 4.18
C LEU A 238 14.35 7.88 5.11
N LEU A 239 13.05 7.85 5.41
CA LEU A 239 12.47 8.77 6.39
C LEU A 239 13.11 8.60 7.76
N MET A 240 13.40 7.36 8.17
CA MET A 240 14.09 7.08 9.43
C MET A 240 15.51 7.68 9.43
N GLN A 241 16.29 7.46 8.37
CA GLN A 241 17.62 8.05 8.20
C GLN A 241 17.58 9.58 8.26
N LEU A 242 16.60 10.21 7.59
CA LEU A 242 16.44 11.66 7.63
C LEU A 242 16.19 12.16 9.07
N VAL A 243 15.29 11.51 9.81
CA VAL A 243 14.99 11.88 11.20
C VAL A 243 16.20 11.67 12.11
N GLU A 244 17.00 10.64 11.89
CA GLU A 244 18.23 10.37 12.66
C GLU A 244 19.35 11.39 12.36
N THR A 245 19.54 11.73 11.09
CA THR A 245 20.56 12.70 10.67
C THR A 245 20.24 14.08 11.22
N GLU A 246 18.98 14.48 11.23
CA GLU A 246 18.51 15.78 11.71
C GLU A 246 18.13 15.73 13.22
N SER A 247 18.94 15.03 14.01
CA SER A 247 18.66 14.82 15.46
C SER A 247 18.53 16.11 16.29
N SER A 248 19.17 17.21 15.86
CA SER A 248 19.06 18.52 16.49
C SER A 248 17.72 19.24 16.23
N ASN A 249 16.93 18.76 15.27
CA ASN A 249 15.66 19.37 14.90
C ASN A 249 14.51 18.89 15.79
N ALA A 250 14.14 19.67 16.79
CA ALA A 250 13.09 19.33 17.74
C ALA A 250 11.73 19.02 17.07
N THR A 251 11.38 19.73 15.99
CA THR A 251 10.11 19.52 15.28
C THR A 251 10.11 18.16 14.59
N LEU A 252 11.20 17.80 13.92
CA LEU A 252 11.31 16.52 13.23
C LEU A 252 11.32 15.35 14.23
N GLN A 253 11.98 15.53 15.38
CA GLN A 253 12.01 14.53 16.45
C GLN A 253 10.62 14.22 17.05
N LEU A 254 9.63 15.10 16.90
CA LEU A 254 8.24 14.80 17.27
C LEU A 254 7.64 13.66 16.45
N PHE A 255 8.05 13.51 15.21
CA PHE A 255 7.55 12.49 14.27
C PHE A 255 8.33 11.18 14.31
N ARG A 256 9.53 11.19 14.95
CA ARG A 256 10.37 9.98 15.02
C ARG A 256 9.62 8.74 15.50
N PRO A 257 8.80 8.78 16.57
CA PRO A 257 8.07 7.60 17.03
C PRO A 257 7.10 7.05 16.00
N GLU A 258 6.42 7.93 15.24
CA GLU A 258 5.46 7.52 14.21
C GLU A 258 6.16 7.04 12.93
N VAL A 259 7.33 7.58 12.57
CA VAL A 259 8.17 7.03 11.48
C VAL A 259 8.61 5.60 11.82
N MET A 260 9.09 5.39 13.05
CA MET A 260 9.47 4.05 13.56
C MET A 260 8.26 3.12 13.58
N GLY A 261 7.10 3.60 14.08
CA GLY A 261 5.86 2.85 14.13
C GLY A 261 5.36 2.44 12.74
N LEU A 262 5.42 3.33 11.76
CA LEU A 262 5.03 3.02 10.38
C LEU A 262 5.98 1.99 9.74
N LEU A 263 7.28 2.14 9.91
CA LEU A 263 8.25 1.18 9.39
C LEU A 263 8.06 -0.20 10.06
N ALA A 264 7.89 -0.24 11.39
CA ALA A 264 7.58 -1.46 12.12
C ALA A 264 6.29 -2.14 11.63
N LEU A 265 5.23 -1.34 11.41
CA LEU A 265 3.96 -1.83 10.88
C LEU A 265 4.13 -2.50 9.52
N MET A 266 4.84 -1.84 8.60
CA MET A 266 5.08 -2.36 7.26
C MET A 266 5.91 -3.66 7.30
N LEU A 267 6.97 -3.71 8.11
CA LEU A 267 7.82 -4.90 8.27
C LEU A 267 7.02 -6.08 8.85
N LEU A 268 6.25 -5.85 9.92
CA LEU A 268 5.43 -6.88 10.56
C LEU A 268 4.31 -7.41 9.63
N HIS A 269 3.76 -6.56 8.78
CA HIS A 269 2.81 -7.01 7.77
C HIS A 269 3.50 -7.78 6.64
N ASP A 270 4.61 -7.26 6.12
CA ASP A 270 5.34 -7.85 5.00
C ASP A 270 5.98 -9.19 5.36
N SER A 271 6.34 -9.39 6.62
CA SER A 271 6.88 -10.67 7.13
C SER A 271 6.01 -11.88 6.83
N ARG A 272 4.70 -11.67 6.66
CA ARG A 272 3.72 -12.73 6.38
C ARG A 272 3.50 -13.00 4.89
N ARG A 273 4.22 -12.30 4.01
CA ARG A 273 4.04 -12.31 2.55
C ARG A 273 3.95 -13.73 1.99
N ASN A 274 4.87 -14.61 2.37
CA ASN A 274 4.96 -15.97 1.85
C ASN A 274 3.83 -16.90 2.31
N ALA A 275 3.19 -16.60 3.44
CA ALA A 275 2.11 -17.39 4.01
C ALA A 275 0.71 -16.89 3.59
N ARG A 276 0.62 -15.78 2.83
CA ARG A 276 -0.66 -15.17 2.44
C ARG A 276 -1.32 -15.79 1.23
N ALA A 277 -0.56 -16.51 0.43
CA ALA A 277 -1.07 -17.20 -0.75
C ALA A 277 -0.79 -18.69 -0.64
N ASP A 278 -1.74 -19.53 -1.02
CA ASP A 278 -1.56 -20.95 -1.18
C ASP A 278 -0.86 -21.30 -2.50
N ALA A 279 -0.61 -22.58 -2.74
CA ALA A 279 0.05 -23.08 -3.95
C ALA A 279 -0.72 -22.77 -5.26
N THR A 280 -2.00 -22.40 -5.15
CA THR A 280 -2.87 -22.03 -6.29
C THR A 280 -2.98 -20.52 -6.47
N GLY A 281 -2.36 -19.73 -5.59
CA GLY A 281 -2.45 -18.28 -5.57
C GLY A 281 -3.65 -17.75 -4.77
N GLY A 282 -4.40 -18.63 -4.10
CA GLY A 282 -5.51 -18.27 -3.22
C GLY A 282 -5.03 -17.59 -1.92
N LEU A 283 -5.74 -16.58 -1.45
CA LEU A 283 -5.40 -15.90 -0.20
C LEU A 283 -5.66 -16.78 1.02
N VAL A 284 -4.66 -16.93 1.90
CA VAL A 284 -4.77 -17.68 3.16
C VAL A 284 -5.12 -16.73 4.31
N LEU A 285 -6.19 -17.03 5.07
CA LEU A 285 -6.59 -16.25 6.24
C LEU A 285 -5.47 -16.20 7.28
N LEU A 286 -5.38 -15.10 8.01
CA LEU A 286 -4.38 -14.91 9.07
C LEU A 286 -4.35 -16.05 10.08
N ASN A 287 -5.53 -16.58 10.45
CA ASN A 287 -5.64 -17.70 11.39
C ASN A 287 -5.24 -19.06 10.78
N ASP A 288 -5.26 -19.17 9.46
CA ASP A 288 -4.96 -20.39 8.72
C ASP A 288 -3.55 -20.35 8.11
N GLN A 289 -2.84 -19.22 8.24
CA GLN A 289 -1.47 -19.06 7.74
C GLN A 289 -0.50 -19.97 8.47
N ASP A 290 0.37 -20.61 7.71
CA ASP A 290 1.53 -21.32 8.24
C ASP A 290 2.58 -20.30 8.72
N ARG A 291 2.64 -20.10 10.03
CA ARG A 291 3.54 -19.11 10.66
C ARG A 291 5.03 -19.49 10.54
N THR A 292 5.35 -20.72 10.16
CA THR A 292 6.74 -21.12 9.90
C THR A 292 7.31 -20.49 8.63
N GLN A 293 6.43 -19.98 7.75
CA GLN A 293 6.80 -19.27 6.52
C GLN A 293 6.96 -17.76 6.73
N TRP A 294 6.68 -17.26 7.94
CA TRP A 294 6.84 -15.84 8.23
C TRP A 294 8.32 -15.47 8.35
N ASP A 295 8.70 -14.32 7.81
CA ASP A 295 10.06 -13.81 7.88
C ASP A 295 10.41 -13.36 9.30
N THR A 296 11.15 -14.19 10.01
CA THR A 296 11.56 -13.95 11.39
C THR A 296 12.52 -12.77 11.53
N ALA A 297 13.31 -12.46 10.49
CA ALA A 297 14.22 -11.31 10.51
C ALA A 297 13.43 -10.00 10.42
N GLN A 298 12.43 -9.93 9.55
CA GLN A 298 11.54 -8.77 9.47
C GLN A 298 10.71 -8.60 10.75
N ILE A 299 10.25 -9.70 11.37
CA ILE A 299 9.54 -9.65 12.66
C ILE A 299 10.45 -9.07 13.73
N ALA A 300 11.69 -9.54 13.84
CA ALA A 300 12.65 -9.07 14.85
C ALA A 300 12.99 -7.58 14.63
N GLU A 301 13.23 -7.15 13.37
CA GLU A 301 13.47 -5.74 13.03
C GLU A 301 12.26 -4.88 13.42
N GLY A 302 11.06 -5.28 13.00
CA GLY A 302 9.81 -4.55 13.25
C GLY A 302 9.50 -4.44 14.75
N THR A 303 9.67 -5.52 15.51
CA THR A 303 9.46 -5.53 16.98
C THR A 303 10.46 -4.62 17.68
N THR A 304 11.74 -4.68 17.30
CA THR A 304 12.79 -3.82 17.87
C THR A 304 12.50 -2.34 17.62
N LEU A 305 12.10 -1.97 16.40
CA LEU A 305 11.70 -0.59 16.08
C LEU A 305 10.49 -0.13 16.88
N LEU A 306 9.50 -0.99 17.05
CA LEU A 306 8.32 -0.70 17.84
C LEU A 306 8.67 -0.47 19.32
N GLU A 307 9.48 -1.33 19.93
CA GLU A 307 9.93 -1.18 21.30
C GLU A 307 10.67 0.14 21.51
N GLN A 308 11.58 0.49 20.60
CA GLN A 308 12.29 1.77 20.63
C GLN A 308 11.32 2.95 20.51
N ALA A 309 10.32 2.87 19.63
CA ALA A 309 9.30 3.90 19.48
C ALA A 309 8.49 4.10 20.76
N LEU A 310 8.09 3.01 21.42
CA LEU A 310 7.32 3.04 22.68
C LEU A 310 8.13 3.62 23.85
N GLN A 311 9.46 3.40 23.87
CA GLN A 311 10.35 4.02 24.87
C GLN A 311 10.36 5.55 24.82
N LEU A 312 10.05 6.14 23.66
CA LEU A 312 9.92 7.59 23.49
C LEU A 312 8.65 8.17 24.13
N ARG A 313 7.72 7.32 24.61
CA ARG A 313 6.49 7.69 25.34
C ARG A 313 5.62 8.72 24.63
N ARG A 314 5.54 8.64 23.33
CA ARG A 314 4.69 9.46 22.44
C ARG A 314 3.89 8.54 21.53
N PRO A 315 2.88 7.85 22.06
CA PRO A 315 2.09 6.92 21.29
C PRO A 315 1.34 7.64 20.16
N GLY A 316 1.22 6.97 19.04
CA GLY A 316 0.50 7.44 17.89
C GLY A 316 -0.12 6.29 17.10
N PRO A 317 -0.92 6.58 16.07
CA PRO A 317 -1.73 5.58 15.40
C PRO A 317 -0.90 4.48 14.70
N TYR A 318 0.25 4.79 14.12
CA TYR A 318 1.08 3.76 13.48
C TYR A 318 1.76 2.85 14.48
N GLN A 319 2.21 3.38 15.62
CA GLN A 319 2.77 2.56 16.71
C GLN A 319 1.74 1.57 17.25
N ILE A 320 0.49 2.03 17.46
CA ILE A 320 -0.58 1.17 18.00
C ILE A 320 -0.94 0.08 16.97
N GLN A 321 -1.03 0.41 15.69
CA GLN A 321 -1.26 -0.57 14.63
C GLN A 321 -0.10 -1.58 14.51
N ALA A 322 1.15 -1.11 14.66
CA ALA A 322 2.32 -1.98 14.72
C ALA A 322 2.26 -2.92 15.93
N ALA A 323 1.83 -2.42 17.10
CA ALA A 323 1.66 -3.24 18.30
C ALA A 323 0.61 -4.34 18.09
N ILE A 324 -0.53 -4.04 17.47
CA ILE A 324 -1.52 -5.06 17.10
C ILE A 324 -0.89 -6.14 16.21
N SER A 325 -0.09 -5.72 15.22
CA SER A 325 0.59 -6.66 14.32
C SER A 325 1.67 -7.47 15.03
N ALA A 326 2.38 -6.89 16.01
CA ALA A 326 3.37 -7.58 16.83
C ALA A 326 2.73 -8.67 17.70
N VAL A 327 1.58 -8.40 18.33
CA VAL A 327 0.84 -9.43 19.11
C VAL A 327 0.48 -10.64 18.25
N HIS A 328 0.12 -10.42 16.97
CA HIS A 328 -0.09 -11.54 16.05
C HIS A 328 1.22 -12.28 15.71
N ALA A 329 2.33 -11.56 15.57
CA ALA A 329 3.63 -12.12 15.20
C ALA A 329 4.30 -12.90 16.36
N GLU A 330 4.05 -12.52 17.60
CA GLU A 330 4.56 -13.19 18.80
C GLU A 330 3.91 -14.54 19.06
N ALA A 331 2.66 -14.73 18.66
CA ALA A 331 1.95 -15.99 18.85
C ALA A 331 2.48 -17.05 17.88
N MET A 332 3.00 -18.15 18.40
CA MET A 332 3.49 -19.29 17.60
C MET A 332 2.37 -20.00 16.82
N GLN A 333 1.15 -19.95 17.33
CA GLN A 333 -0.06 -20.53 16.74
C GLN A 333 -1.22 -19.55 16.85
N ALA A 334 -2.16 -19.60 15.92
CA ALA A 334 -3.30 -18.68 15.87
C ALA A 334 -4.13 -18.67 17.17
N GLN A 335 -4.25 -19.84 17.82
CA GLN A 335 -4.99 -20.03 19.07
C GLN A 335 -4.31 -19.35 20.28
N GLN A 336 -3.01 -19.03 20.18
CA GLN A 336 -2.24 -18.37 21.23
C GLN A 336 -2.23 -16.85 21.10
N THR A 337 -2.92 -16.30 20.08
CA THR A 337 -3.03 -14.85 19.88
C THR A 337 -3.74 -14.21 21.08
N ASP A 338 -3.11 -13.19 21.69
CA ASP A 338 -3.71 -12.44 22.81
C ASP A 338 -4.76 -11.44 22.27
N TRP A 339 -5.96 -11.95 22.06
CA TRP A 339 -7.09 -11.17 21.58
C TRP A 339 -7.54 -10.09 22.58
N LEU A 340 -7.32 -10.31 23.88
CA LEU A 340 -7.65 -9.29 24.88
C LEU A 340 -6.76 -8.07 24.72
N GLN A 341 -5.45 -8.29 24.57
CA GLN A 341 -4.50 -7.21 24.29
C GLN A 341 -4.83 -6.50 22.98
N ILE A 342 -5.18 -7.22 21.92
CA ILE A 342 -5.58 -6.65 20.63
C ILE A 342 -6.83 -5.77 20.78
N ALA A 343 -7.85 -6.24 21.50
CA ALA A 343 -9.08 -5.45 21.75
C ALA A 343 -8.79 -4.16 22.51
N GLN A 344 -7.89 -4.20 23.50
CA GLN A 344 -7.42 -3.01 24.23
C GLN A 344 -6.67 -2.05 23.32
N LEU A 345 -5.75 -2.54 22.48
CA LEU A 345 -5.01 -1.73 21.51
C LEU A 345 -5.94 -1.06 20.50
N TYR A 346 -6.97 -1.74 20.02
CA TYR A 346 -8.00 -1.08 19.19
C TYR A 346 -8.78 -0.02 19.96
N GLY A 347 -9.02 -0.21 21.26
CA GLY A 347 -9.59 0.80 22.14
C GLY A 347 -8.72 2.06 22.23
N GLU A 348 -7.40 1.90 22.32
CA GLU A 348 -6.45 3.01 22.29
C GLU A 348 -6.38 3.65 20.90
N LEU A 349 -6.33 2.85 19.82
CA LEU A 349 -6.32 3.34 18.44
C LEU A 349 -7.54 4.21 18.13
N ALA A 350 -8.72 3.84 18.62
CA ALA A 350 -9.95 4.58 18.43
C ALA A 350 -9.92 6.01 19.02
N LYS A 351 -9.02 6.30 19.97
CA LYS A 351 -8.83 7.67 20.49
C LYS A 351 -8.10 8.59 19.51
N TYR A 352 -7.25 8.01 18.65
CA TYR A 352 -6.50 8.73 17.61
C TYR A 352 -7.23 8.72 16.26
N LEU A 353 -7.85 7.59 15.92
CA LEU A 353 -8.54 7.36 14.67
C LEU A 353 -9.96 6.82 14.95
N PRO A 354 -10.92 7.68 15.29
CA PRO A 354 -12.29 7.27 15.61
C PRO A 354 -13.10 6.95 14.36
N THR A 355 -12.54 6.10 13.47
CA THR A 355 -13.20 5.70 12.23
C THR A 355 -14.11 4.49 12.44
N PRO A 356 -15.21 4.34 11.66
CA PRO A 356 -16.07 3.18 11.72
C PRO A 356 -15.30 1.85 11.52
N VAL A 357 -14.28 1.83 10.68
CA VAL A 357 -13.44 0.64 10.41
C VAL A 357 -12.62 0.23 11.66
N VAL A 358 -12.05 1.20 12.38
CA VAL A 358 -11.34 0.91 13.64
C VAL A 358 -12.28 0.33 14.69
N GLN A 359 -13.48 0.87 14.79
CA GLN A 359 -14.51 0.36 15.72
C GLN A 359 -15.01 -1.04 15.31
N LEU A 360 -15.16 -1.31 14.01
CA LEU A 360 -15.48 -2.63 13.48
C LEU A 360 -14.41 -3.66 13.89
N ASN A 361 -13.13 -3.34 13.66
CA ASN A 361 -12.03 -4.21 14.03
C ASN A 361 -11.93 -4.43 15.55
N ARG A 362 -12.23 -3.38 16.34
CA ARG A 362 -12.34 -3.51 17.79
C ARG A 362 -13.44 -4.49 18.20
N ALA A 363 -14.62 -4.39 17.58
CA ALA A 363 -15.72 -5.30 17.87
C ALA A 363 -15.38 -6.76 17.54
N VAL A 364 -14.69 -6.99 16.41
CA VAL A 364 -14.21 -8.34 16.05
C VAL A 364 -13.16 -8.84 17.05
N ALA A 365 -12.20 -8.03 17.44
CA ALA A 365 -11.20 -8.42 18.45
C ALA A 365 -11.85 -8.72 19.81
N THR A 366 -12.82 -7.91 20.23
CA THR A 366 -13.62 -8.16 21.44
C THR A 366 -14.41 -9.47 21.35
N ALA A 367 -14.93 -9.81 20.15
CA ALA A 367 -15.62 -11.09 19.96
C ALA A 367 -14.72 -12.33 20.10
N PHE A 368 -13.44 -12.17 19.79
CA PHE A 368 -12.45 -13.23 20.04
C PHE A 368 -11.98 -13.28 21.49
N ALA A 369 -11.88 -12.13 22.18
CA ALA A 369 -11.47 -12.03 23.58
C ALA A 369 -12.59 -12.45 24.55
N ASP A 370 -13.76 -11.87 24.43
CA ASP A 370 -14.86 -11.91 25.41
C ASP A 370 -16.08 -12.72 24.92
N GLY A 371 -15.98 -13.27 23.71
CA GLY A 371 -17.06 -14.04 23.09
C GLY A 371 -17.90 -13.28 22.06
N PRO A 372 -18.60 -14.03 21.17
CA PRO A 372 -19.29 -13.45 20.02
C PRO A 372 -20.40 -12.48 20.39
N LEU A 373 -21.05 -12.65 21.55
CA LEU A 373 -22.11 -11.75 22.01
C LEU A 373 -21.58 -10.35 22.32
N ALA A 374 -20.41 -10.27 22.99
CA ALA A 374 -19.79 -8.98 23.33
C ALA A 374 -19.42 -8.19 22.05
N GLY A 375 -18.84 -8.87 21.05
CA GLY A 375 -18.58 -8.24 19.76
C GLY A 375 -19.83 -7.80 19.02
N LEU A 376 -20.87 -8.63 19.02
CA LEU A 376 -22.14 -8.32 18.36
C LEU A 376 -22.79 -7.06 18.97
N MET A 377 -22.78 -6.91 20.28
CA MET A 377 -23.29 -5.70 20.95
C MET A 377 -22.57 -4.43 20.50
N LEU A 378 -21.26 -4.50 20.26
CA LEU A 378 -20.51 -3.36 19.73
C LEU A 378 -20.87 -3.10 18.25
N LEU A 379 -21.04 -4.15 17.43
CA LEU A 379 -21.47 -3.99 16.03
C LEU A 379 -22.89 -3.40 15.92
N ASP A 380 -23.81 -3.79 16.80
CA ASP A 380 -25.16 -3.25 16.80
C ASP A 380 -25.20 -1.75 17.11
N GLN A 381 -24.29 -1.26 17.98
CA GLN A 381 -24.11 0.17 18.22
C GLN A 381 -23.57 0.89 16.96
N LEU A 382 -22.67 0.24 16.21
CA LEU A 382 -22.11 0.80 14.97
C LEU A 382 -23.09 0.75 13.80
N GLY A 383 -24.04 -0.18 13.79
CA GLY A 383 -25.07 -0.33 12.75
C GLY A 383 -25.96 0.89 12.55
N LEU A 384 -25.91 1.84 13.50
CA LEU A 384 -26.57 3.15 13.39
C LEU A 384 -25.78 4.14 12.51
N ASP A 385 -24.51 3.84 12.20
CA ASP A 385 -23.69 4.68 11.33
C ASP A 385 -23.97 4.37 9.85
N LYS A 386 -24.50 5.36 9.14
CA LYS A 386 -24.80 5.25 7.69
C LYS A 386 -23.56 4.91 6.84
N ALA A 387 -22.36 5.20 7.32
CA ALA A 387 -21.13 4.88 6.61
C ALA A 387 -20.87 3.37 6.51
N LEU A 388 -21.36 2.58 7.47
CA LEU A 388 -21.22 1.12 7.49
C LEU A 388 -22.35 0.38 6.77
N ALA A 389 -23.48 1.04 6.51
CA ALA A 389 -24.64 0.41 5.86
C ALA A 389 -24.33 -0.16 4.46
N ASN A 390 -23.36 0.41 3.76
CA ASN A 390 -22.89 -0.03 2.44
C ASN A 390 -21.50 -0.69 2.47
N TYR A 391 -21.02 -1.08 3.66
CA TYR A 391 -19.71 -1.69 3.82
C TYR A 391 -19.86 -3.21 4.03
N HIS A 392 -19.58 -4.00 3.00
CA HIS A 392 -19.81 -5.45 3.00
C HIS A 392 -19.10 -6.18 4.15
N LEU A 393 -17.93 -5.72 4.59
CA LEU A 393 -17.21 -6.33 5.71
C LEU A 393 -17.91 -6.15 7.06
N PHE A 394 -18.68 -5.09 7.25
CA PHE A 394 -19.52 -4.93 8.42
C PHE A 394 -20.58 -6.03 8.49
N HIS A 395 -21.29 -6.27 7.39
CA HIS A 395 -22.29 -7.32 7.29
C HIS A 395 -21.67 -8.73 7.40
N ALA A 396 -20.50 -8.93 6.80
CA ALA A 396 -19.76 -10.20 6.91
C ALA A 396 -19.34 -10.51 8.35
N ALA A 397 -18.80 -9.52 9.08
CA ALA A 397 -18.42 -9.67 10.48
C ALA A 397 -19.64 -9.98 11.37
N ARG A 398 -20.74 -9.23 11.17
CA ARG A 398 -21.98 -9.42 11.90
C ARG A 398 -22.58 -10.80 11.64
N ALA A 399 -22.56 -11.25 10.38
CA ALA A 399 -22.99 -12.58 9.98
C ALA A 399 -22.18 -13.69 10.67
N ASP A 400 -20.86 -13.55 10.74
CA ASP A 400 -19.99 -14.55 11.40
C ASP A 400 -20.29 -14.63 12.91
N LEU A 401 -20.49 -13.51 13.59
CA LEU A 401 -20.82 -13.50 15.01
C LEU A 401 -22.21 -14.11 15.28
N LEU A 402 -23.21 -13.79 14.46
CA LEU A 402 -24.54 -14.39 14.53
C LEU A 402 -24.46 -15.93 14.31
N ARG A 403 -23.69 -16.37 13.32
CA ARG A 403 -23.45 -17.79 13.04
C ARG A 403 -22.81 -18.49 14.25
N ARG A 404 -21.80 -17.87 14.89
CA ARG A 404 -21.16 -18.40 16.11
C ARG A 404 -22.08 -18.45 17.30
N LEU A 405 -23.11 -17.62 17.35
CA LEU A 405 -24.19 -17.63 18.32
C LEU A 405 -25.33 -18.60 17.94
N ASN A 406 -25.20 -19.32 16.82
CA ASN A 406 -26.21 -20.22 16.26
C ASN A 406 -27.52 -19.52 15.85
N LEU A 407 -27.50 -18.20 15.64
CA LEU A 407 -28.62 -17.38 15.11
C LEU A 407 -28.58 -17.42 13.58
N ARG A 408 -29.02 -18.56 13.01
CA ARG A 408 -28.79 -18.91 11.61
C ARG A 408 -29.58 -18.05 10.62
N GLU A 409 -30.85 -17.75 10.89
CA GLU A 409 -31.69 -16.94 9.99
C GLU A 409 -31.10 -15.52 9.84
N GLU A 410 -30.77 -14.90 10.96
CA GLU A 410 -30.18 -13.56 11.00
C GLU A 410 -28.80 -13.56 10.32
N ALA A 411 -27.95 -14.58 10.58
CA ALA A 411 -26.67 -14.72 9.91
C ALA A 411 -26.81 -14.85 8.39
N ALA A 412 -27.78 -15.63 7.91
CA ALA A 412 -28.07 -15.76 6.49
C ALA A 412 -28.52 -14.44 5.85
N GLY A 413 -29.34 -13.64 6.59
CA GLY A 413 -29.70 -12.29 6.18
C GLY A 413 -28.50 -11.39 5.94
N GLU A 414 -27.60 -11.33 6.92
CA GLU A 414 -26.39 -10.52 6.85
C GLU A 414 -25.40 -11.00 5.77
N TYR A 415 -25.20 -12.32 5.59
CA TYR A 415 -24.39 -12.84 4.48
C TYR A 415 -24.95 -12.48 3.11
N ARG A 416 -26.29 -12.45 2.92
CA ARG A 416 -26.89 -11.99 1.66
C ARG A 416 -26.65 -10.51 1.42
N GLN A 417 -26.72 -9.68 2.48
CA GLN A 417 -26.40 -8.26 2.38
C GLN A 417 -24.92 -8.06 2.02
N ALA A 418 -24.02 -8.74 2.71
CA ALA A 418 -22.59 -8.70 2.39
C ALA A 418 -22.34 -9.08 0.92
N LEU A 419 -22.95 -10.15 0.42
CA LEU A 419 -22.85 -10.59 -0.98
C LEU A 419 -23.34 -9.55 -1.99
N GLY A 420 -24.45 -8.87 -1.67
CA GLY A 420 -25.01 -7.82 -2.54
C GLY A 420 -24.12 -6.59 -2.67
N LEU A 421 -23.29 -6.32 -1.66
CA LEU A 421 -22.39 -5.17 -1.60
C LEU A 421 -20.95 -5.52 -2.07
N CYS A 422 -20.56 -6.79 -1.99
CA CYS A 422 -19.22 -7.25 -2.31
C CYS A 422 -19.00 -7.26 -3.81
N GLN A 423 -17.88 -6.65 -4.27
CA GLN A 423 -17.49 -6.60 -5.68
C GLN A 423 -16.28 -7.52 -6.00
N ASN A 424 -15.62 -8.06 -4.99
CA ASN A 424 -14.50 -8.96 -5.15
C ASN A 424 -14.99 -10.39 -5.32
N GLU A 425 -14.63 -11.07 -6.43
CA GLU A 425 -15.10 -12.43 -6.74
C GLU A 425 -14.67 -13.45 -5.68
N ALA A 426 -13.50 -13.25 -5.13
CA ALA A 426 -12.91 -14.10 -4.14
C ALA A 426 -13.66 -14.01 -2.80
N GLU A 427 -13.95 -12.82 -2.34
CA GLU A 427 -14.76 -12.61 -1.14
C GLU A 427 -16.20 -13.11 -1.33
N GLN A 428 -16.78 -12.90 -2.52
CA GLN A 428 -18.11 -13.40 -2.85
C GLN A 428 -18.21 -14.94 -2.74
N HIS A 429 -17.19 -15.68 -3.19
CA HIS A 429 -17.20 -17.13 -3.08
C HIS A 429 -17.13 -17.59 -1.62
N TYR A 430 -16.27 -16.95 -0.79
CA TYR A 430 -16.23 -17.21 0.65
C TYR A 430 -17.60 -16.95 1.29
N LEU A 431 -18.21 -15.81 1.01
CA LEU A 431 -19.51 -15.45 1.55
C LEU A 431 -20.60 -16.43 1.11
N ARG A 432 -20.56 -16.92 -0.15
CA ARG A 432 -21.48 -17.96 -0.64
C ARG A 432 -21.28 -19.29 0.10
N LYS A 433 -20.02 -19.69 0.32
CA LYS A 433 -19.70 -20.88 1.09
C LYS A 433 -20.25 -20.79 2.51
N ARG A 434 -20.01 -19.65 3.19
CA ARG A 434 -20.52 -19.42 4.56
C ARG A 434 -22.03 -19.37 4.62
N LEU A 435 -22.67 -18.74 3.66
CA LEU A 435 -24.12 -18.73 3.53
C LEU A 435 -24.67 -20.16 3.34
N GLY A 436 -24.02 -20.99 2.50
CA GLY A 436 -24.38 -22.39 2.31
C GLY A 436 -24.28 -23.23 3.60
N GLU A 437 -23.26 -23.01 4.43
CA GLU A 437 -23.08 -23.67 5.73
C GLU A 437 -24.22 -23.33 6.72
N VAL A 438 -24.70 -22.08 6.67
CA VAL A 438 -25.78 -21.63 7.55
C VAL A 438 -27.15 -22.13 7.08
N VAL A 439 -27.43 -22.12 5.77
CA VAL A 439 -28.71 -22.55 5.18
C VAL A 439 -28.78 -24.07 5.05
N GLY A 440 -27.69 -24.74 4.67
CA GLY A 440 -27.64 -26.20 4.46
C GLY A 440 -27.73 -27.03 5.75
N GLY A 441 -27.53 -26.40 6.91
CA GLY A 441 -27.73 -27.05 8.22
C GLY A 441 -29.21 -27.33 8.58
N GLU A 442 -30.17 -26.72 7.89
CA GLU A 442 -31.60 -26.96 8.12
C GLU A 442 -32.08 -28.31 7.54
N GLY A 443 -31.48 -28.76 6.42
CA GLY A 443 -31.86 -30.03 5.79
C GLY A 443 -31.49 -31.27 6.64
N ARG A 444 -30.43 -31.22 7.45
CA ARG A 444 -30.00 -32.34 8.28
C ARG A 444 -30.76 -32.46 9.61
N LEU A 445 -31.36 -31.39 10.12
CA LEU A 445 -32.18 -31.41 11.35
C LEU A 445 -33.62 -31.78 11.07
N GLY A 446 -34.12 -31.51 9.87
CA GLY A 446 -35.45 -31.96 9.39
C GLY A 446 -35.53 -33.49 9.25
N ASP A 447 -34.44 -34.11 8.68
CA ASP A 447 -34.37 -35.56 8.51
C ASP A 447 -34.24 -36.34 9.84
N ILE A 448 -33.60 -35.74 10.84
CA ILE A 448 -33.46 -36.40 12.17
C ILE A 448 -34.77 -36.31 12.96
N ARG A 449 -35.57 -35.25 12.81
CA ARG A 449 -36.87 -35.14 13.46
C ARG A 449 -37.94 -36.07 12.84
N SER A 450 -37.83 -36.35 11.53
CA SER A 450 -38.73 -37.32 10.87
C SER A 450 -38.38 -38.78 11.23
N GLN A 451 -37.14 -39.07 11.65
CA GLN A 451 -36.70 -40.42 12.06
C GLN A 451 -36.95 -40.74 13.56
N ILE A 452 -37.39 -39.76 14.37
CA ILE A 452 -37.65 -39.94 15.81
C ILE A 452 -39.21 -40.00 16.05
N SER A 453 -39.99 -39.84 14.98
CA SER A 453 -41.47 -39.88 15.09
C SER A 453 -42.09 -41.14 14.48
N ASP A 454 -41.32 -42.14 14.12
CA ASP A 454 -41.74 -43.53 13.87
C ASP A 454 -41.15 -44.45 14.97
#